data_fda2c2109633fea5d7c062e34fcd17be
#
_entry.id   fda2c2109633fea5d7c062e34fcd17be
#
_cell.length_a   1.000
_cell.length_b   1.000
_cell.length_c   1.000
_cell.angle_alpha   90.00
_cell.angle_beta   90.00
_cell.angle_gamma   90.00
#
_symmetry.space_group_name_H-M   'P 1'
#
loop_
_entity.id
_entity.type
_entity.pdbx_description
1 polymer ?
#
loop_
_entity_poly.entity_id
_entity_poly.type
_entity_poly.pdbx_seq_one_letter_code
_entity_poly.pdbx_strand_id
1 'polypeptide(L)'
;MSEGTDEGAPGPAYAALLAEAASKSGLVWVRPAGQERSWPAWHVWHDGAVVVVSGPGEQDLPPLAGRVELLLRSKDTGQRLLSVPATATTLAEDDERWADAARALAASRLNATTSPAELPARWRGRNPITELRAEGDAVEAPGSYDDRSGAAPPAPTPATTSGWRPWHVRGRRRRLSWRARASGGDNLTR
;
A
#
# COMPACT_ATOMS: atom_id res chain seq x y z
N MET A 1 0.31 -34.97 -23.22
CA MET A 1 1.45 -34.32 -22.56
C MET A 1 1.03 -32.87 -22.40
N SER A 2 0.50 -32.54 -21.19
CA SER A 2 0.12 -31.16 -20.88
C SER A 2 1.30 -30.56 -20.14
N GLU A 3 1.97 -29.61 -20.77
CA GLU A 3 2.92 -28.73 -20.08
C GLU A 3 2.10 -27.88 -19.13
N GLY A 4 2.19 -28.19 -17.85
CA GLY A 4 1.72 -27.31 -16.80
C GLY A 4 2.59 -26.08 -16.80
N THR A 5 2.04 -24.95 -17.23
CA THR A 5 2.63 -23.64 -17.06
C THR A 5 2.77 -23.41 -15.56
N ASP A 6 4.01 -23.37 -15.09
CA ASP A 6 4.36 -22.90 -13.73
C ASP A 6 4.08 -21.39 -13.68
N GLU A 7 2.83 -21.05 -13.40
CA GLU A 7 2.26 -19.71 -13.50
C GLU A 7 2.16 -19.05 -12.11
N GLY A 8 3.24 -19.07 -11.32
CA GLY A 8 3.03 -18.63 -9.95
C GLY A 8 4.16 -17.89 -9.23
N ALA A 9 5.39 -17.92 -9.67
CA ALA A 9 6.47 -17.22 -8.98
C ALA A 9 6.83 -15.91 -9.69
N PRO A 10 7.06 -14.78 -8.96
CA PRO A 10 7.61 -13.58 -9.57
C PRO A 10 8.94 -13.87 -10.20
N GLY A 11 9.19 -13.31 -11.38
CA GLY A 11 10.47 -13.46 -12.08
C GLY A 11 11.66 -13.11 -11.18
N PRO A 12 12.84 -13.72 -11.40
CA PRO A 12 13.98 -13.63 -10.48
C PRO A 12 14.40 -12.21 -10.09
N ALA A 13 14.30 -11.25 -11.01
CA ALA A 13 14.66 -9.86 -10.76
C ALA A 13 13.70 -9.15 -9.79
N TYR A 14 12.41 -9.42 -9.89
CA TYR A 14 11.39 -8.79 -9.02
C TYR A 14 11.28 -9.49 -7.68
N ALA A 15 11.55 -10.79 -7.60
CA ALA A 15 11.53 -11.53 -6.35
C ALA A 15 12.54 -10.97 -5.34
N ALA A 16 13.76 -10.70 -5.76
CA ALA A 16 14.78 -10.10 -4.90
C ALA A 16 14.39 -8.67 -4.47
N LEU A 17 13.91 -7.84 -5.41
CA LEU A 17 13.46 -6.48 -5.11
C LEU A 17 12.26 -6.47 -4.17
N LEU A 18 11.29 -7.37 -4.38
CA LEU A 18 10.11 -7.54 -3.53
C LEU A 18 10.53 -7.92 -2.10
N ALA A 19 11.38 -8.93 -1.96
CA ALA A 19 11.87 -9.40 -0.66
C ALA A 19 12.61 -8.29 0.08
N GLU A 20 13.48 -7.55 -0.61
CA GLU A 20 14.22 -6.42 -0.03
C GLU A 20 13.27 -5.29 0.38
N ALA A 21 12.36 -4.89 -0.50
CA ALA A 21 11.41 -3.81 -0.24
C ALA A 21 10.48 -4.16 0.92
N ALA A 22 9.90 -5.36 0.93
CA ALA A 22 9.00 -5.81 1.99
C ALA A 22 9.71 -5.97 3.34
N SER A 23 10.97 -6.45 3.34
CA SER A 23 11.76 -6.57 4.58
C SER A 23 12.16 -5.22 5.18
N LYS A 24 12.41 -4.21 4.34
CA LYS A 24 12.85 -2.87 4.78
C LYS A 24 11.69 -1.91 5.06
N SER A 25 10.52 -2.17 4.52
CA SER A 25 9.34 -1.33 4.69
C SER A 25 8.52 -1.78 5.89
N GLY A 26 8.07 -0.83 6.70
CA GLY A 26 7.10 -1.11 7.78
C GLY A 26 5.65 -1.20 7.29
N LEU A 27 5.37 -0.78 6.04
CA LEU A 27 4.05 -0.75 5.45
C LEU A 27 4.08 -1.23 4.00
N VAL A 28 3.06 -2.00 3.63
CA VAL A 28 2.68 -2.32 2.27
C VAL A 28 1.28 -1.78 2.01
N TRP A 29 0.96 -1.44 0.78
CA TRP A 29 -0.40 -1.11 0.39
C TRP A 29 -1.01 -2.31 -0.30
N VAL A 30 -2.19 -2.74 0.15
CA VAL A 30 -2.89 -3.90 -0.39
C VAL A 30 -4.16 -3.41 -1.10
N ARG A 31 -4.33 -3.79 -2.35
CA ARG A 31 -5.52 -3.50 -3.15
C ARG A 31 -6.23 -4.81 -3.52
N PRO A 32 -7.38 -5.15 -2.92
CA PRO A 32 -8.17 -6.29 -3.33
C PRO A 32 -8.65 -6.16 -4.78
N ALA A 33 -8.79 -7.28 -5.47
CA ALA A 33 -9.28 -7.30 -6.85
C ALA A 33 -10.64 -6.61 -6.96
N GLY A 34 -10.83 -5.82 -8.02
CA GLY A 34 -12.06 -5.07 -8.26
C GLY A 34 -12.24 -3.82 -7.40
N GLN A 35 -11.28 -3.47 -6.56
CA GLN A 35 -11.31 -2.25 -5.77
C GLN A 35 -10.31 -1.21 -6.28
N GLU A 36 -10.73 0.05 -6.31
CA GLU A 36 -9.84 1.16 -6.68
C GLU A 36 -8.96 1.61 -5.52
N ARG A 37 -9.44 1.41 -4.29
CA ARG A 37 -8.75 1.83 -3.08
C ARG A 37 -7.72 0.79 -2.65
N SER A 38 -6.56 1.27 -2.21
CA SER A 38 -5.55 0.48 -1.50
C SER A 38 -5.57 0.78 -0.01
N TRP A 39 -5.31 -0.23 0.82
CA TRP A 39 -5.23 -0.11 2.28
C TRP A 39 -3.80 -0.26 2.74
N PRO A 40 -3.30 0.66 3.57
CA PRO A 40 -1.99 0.49 4.19
C PRO A 40 -2.08 -0.63 5.22
N ALA A 41 -1.11 -1.53 5.17
CA ALA A 41 -1.01 -2.64 6.11
C ALA A 41 0.42 -2.73 6.66
N TRP A 42 0.57 -2.77 7.98
CA TRP A 42 1.82 -3.22 8.57
C TRP A 42 1.93 -4.73 8.39
N HIS A 43 3.12 -5.19 8.17
CA HIS A 43 3.37 -6.57 7.77
C HIS A 43 4.73 -7.06 8.24
N VAL A 44 4.96 -8.34 8.05
CA VAL A 44 6.29 -8.93 8.04
C VAL A 44 6.54 -9.65 6.72
N TRP A 45 7.78 -9.66 6.29
CA TRP A 45 8.23 -10.54 5.23
C TRP A 45 8.65 -11.86 5.87
N HIS A 46 7.96 -12.94 5.54
CA HIS A 46 8.19 -14.26 6.11
C HIS A 46 7.91 -15.34 5.08
N ASP A 47 8.83 -16.29 4.97
CA ASP A 47 8.73 -17.43 4.05
C ASP A 47 8.30 -17.07 2.61
N GLY A 48 8.95 -16.03 2.05
CA GLY A 48 8.68 -15.57 0.69
C GLY A 48 7.31 -14.91 0.49
N ALA A 49 6.64 -14.51 1.55
CA ALA A 49 5.34 -13.83 1.51
C ALA A 49 5.31 -12.59 2.40
N VAL A 50 4.42 -11.66 2.05
CA VAL A 50 3.99 -10.60 2.95
C VAL A 50 2.92 -11.18 3.86
N VAL A 51 3.11 -11.12 5.18
CA VAL A 51 2.16 -11.65 6.15
C VAL A 51 1.57 -10.51 6.98
N VAL A 52 0.25 -10.50 7.10
CA VAL A 52 -0.50 -9.50 7.86
C VAL A 52 -1.42 -10.15 8.89
N VAL A 53 -1.68 -9.45 9.97
CA VAL A 53 -2.76 -9.77 10.92
C VAL A 53 -3.72 -8.61 10.99
N SER A 54 -5.03 -8.88 11.06
CA SER A 54 -6.06 -7.84 11.07
C SER A 54 -7.17 -8.14 12.08
N GLY A 55 -8.09 -7.19 12.26
CA GLY A 55 -9.24 -7.34 13.12
C GLY A 55 -9.11 -6.70 14.51
N PRO A 56 -9.89 -7.12 15.49
CA PRO A 56 -10.01 -6.44 16.79
C PRO A 56 -8.68 -6.24 17.52
N GLY A 57 -8.32 -4.98 17.76
CA GLY A 57 -7.07 -4.60 18.42
C GLY A 57 -5.83 -4.62 17.54
N GLU A 58 -5.99 -4.95 16.27
CA GLU A 58 -5.00 -4.87 15.22
C GLU A 58 -5.45 -3.87 14.14
N GLN A 59 -4.83 -3.88 12.98
CA GLN A 59 -5.22 -3.02 11.87
C GLN A 59 -6.58 -3.44 11.27
N ASP A 60 -7.35 -2.45 10.85
CA ASP A 60 -8.62 -2.66 10.17
C ASP A 60 -8.39 -2.77 8.66
N LEU A 61 -8.42 -3.99 8.15
CA LEU A 61 -8.28 -4.30 6.73
C LEU A 61 -9.60 -4.89 6.22
N PRO A 62 -9.94 -4.65 4.94
CA PRO A 62 -11.03 -5.37 4.31
C PRO A 62 -10.72 -6.87 4.30
N PRO A 63 -11.73 -7.74 4.14
CA PRO A 63 -11.48 -9.16 3.92
C PRO A 63 -10.50 -9.36 2.76
N LEU A 64 -9.38 -10.01 3.04
CA LEU A 64 -8.34 -10.31 2.05
C LEU A 64 -8.46 -11.79 1.68
N ALA A 65 -8.91 -12.05 0.46
CA ALA A 65 -9.02 -13.41 -0.08
C ALA A 65 -8.86 -13.38 -1.61
N GLY A 66 -8.17 -14.37 -2.15
CA GLY A 66 -7.92 -14.47 -3.58
C GLY A 66 -7.00 -13.36 -4.10
N ARG A 67 -7.28 -12.86 -5.30
CA ARG A 67 -6.36 -11.91 -5.99
C ARG A 67 -6.34 -10.54 -5.31
N VAL A 68 -5.14 -10.07 -5.07
CA VAL A 68 -4.84 -8.73 -4.56
C VAL A 68 -3.67 -8.14 -5.34
N GLU A 69 -3.41 -6.87 -5.18
CA GLU A 69 -2.21 -6.21 -5.65
C GLU A 69 -1.44 -5.63 -4.46
N LEU A 70 -0.16 -5.92 -4.40
CA LEU A 70 0.76 -5.36 -3.41
C LEU A 70 1.49 -4.17 -4.02
N LEU A 71 1.41 -3.02 -3.36
CA LEU A 71 2.14 -1.82 -3.76
C LEU A 71 3.15 -1.49 -2.67
N LEU A 72 4.41 -1.48 -3.05
CA LEU A 72 5.52 -1.17 -2.16
C LEU A 72 6.10 0.19 -2.51
N ARG A 73 6.53 0.91 -1.49
CA ARG A 73 7.16 2.22 -1.61
C ARG A 73 8.61 2.14 -1.20
N SER A 74 9.44 2.92 -1.86
CA SER A 74 10.83 3.10 -1.44
C SER A 74 10.86 3.72 -0.05
N LYS A 75 11.60 3.10 0.87
CA LYS A 75 11.82 3.64 2.22
C LYS A 75 12.54 4.99 2.17
N ASP A 76 13.47 5.15 1.23
CA ASP A 76 14.33 6.32 1.17
C ASP A 76 13.65 7.52 0.53
N THR A 77 12.92 7.30 -0.57
CA THR A 77 12.28 8.39 -1.33
C THR A 77 10.79 8.52 -1.06
N GLY A 78 10.16 7.51 -0.48
CA GLY A 78 8.71 7.43 -0.30
C GLY A 78 7.92 7.28 -1.60
N GLN A 79 8.60 7.17 -2.74
CA GLN A 79 7.97 6.99 -4.04
C GLN A 79 7.54 5.53 -4.24
N ARG A 80 6.62 5.30 -5.18
CA ARG A 80 6.24 3.97 -5.61
C ARG A 80 7.48 3.23 -6.13
N LEU A 81 7.70 2.02 -5.65
CA LEU A 81 8.85 1.20 -6.02
C LEU A 81 8.43 0.00 -6.84
N LEU A 82 7.37 -0.67 -6.44
CA LEU A 82 6.96 -1.93 -7.03
C LEU A 82 5.45 -2.12 -6.84
N SER A 83 4.77 -2.61 -7.87
CA SER A 83 3.40 -3.11 -7.79
C SER A 83 3.36 -4.51 -8.40
N VAL A 84 2.91 -5.49 -7.61
CA VAL A 84 2.87 -6.89 -8.02
C VAL A 84 1.52 -7.52 -7.72
N PRO A 85 1.02 -8.39 -8.61
CA PRO A 85 -0.13 -9.22 -8.29
C PRO A 85 0.25 -10.22 -7.20
N ALA A 86 -0.71 -10.58 -6.37
CA ALA A 86 -0.52 -11.55 -5.31
C ALA A 86 -1.82 -12.31 -5.04
N THR A 87 -1.70 -13.48 -4.44
CA THR A 87 -2.83 -14.22 -3.88
C THR A 87 -2.83 -14.12 -2.36
N ALA A 88 -3.97 -13.72 -1.82
CA ALA A 88 -4.22 -13.64 -0.40
C ALA A 88 -4.86 -14.93 0.11
N THR A 89 -4.22 -15.57 1.08
CA THR A 89 -4.70 -16.79 1.73
C THR A 89 -4.70 -16.63 3.23
N THR A 90 -5.87 -16.73 3.86
CA THR A 90 -5.96 -16.76 5.32
C THR A 90 -5.48 -18.12 5.80
N LEU A 91 -4.52 -18.13 6.71
CA LEU A 91 -3.97 -19.35 7.29
C LEU A 91 -4.96 -19.97 8.29
N ALA A 92 -5.19 -21.26 8.17
CA ALA A 92 -5.95 -22.02 9.15
C ALA A 92 -5.11 -22.15 10.44
N GLU A 93 -5.77 -22.09 11.60
CA GLU A 93 -5.08 -22.09 12.90
C GLU A 93 -4.40 -23.42 13.27
N ASP A 94 -4.78 -24.50 12.60
CA ASP A 94 -4.20 -25.84 12.69
C ASP A 94 -3.07 -26.05 11.65
N ASP A 95 -2.82 -25.09 10.76
CA ASP A 95 -1.69 -25.11 9.83
C ASP A 95 -0.40 -24.75 10.57
N GLU A 96 0.68 -25.51 10.35
CA GLU A 96 2.01 -25.21 10.92
C GLU A 96 2.48 -23.81 10.54
N ARG A 97 2.18 -23.35 9.31
CA ARG A 97 2.50 -22.00 8.84
C ARG A 97 1.86 -20.91 9.67
N TRP A 98 0.66 -21.16 10.23
CA TRP A 98 0.01 -20.18 11.10
C TRP A 98 0.86 -19.84 12.32
N ALA A 99 1.39 -20.89 12.98
CA ALA A 99 2.20 -20.69 14.18
C ALA A 99 3.50 -19.95 13.91
N ASP A 100 4.13 -20.22 12.76
CA ASP A 100 5.37 -19.56 12.34
C ASP A 100 5.11 -18.09 11.94
N ALA A 101 4.06 -17.83 11.16
CA ALA A 101 3.62 -16.51 10.78
C ALA A 101 3.23 -15.67 12.01
N ALA A 102 2.49 -16.24 12.95
CA ALA A 102 2.11 -15.57 14.19
C ALA A 102 3.34 -15.17 15.04
N ARG A 103 4.34 -16.05 15.13
CA ARG A 103 5.59 -15.73 15.84
C ARG A 103 6.37 -14.63 15.15
N ALA A 104 6.48 -14.67 13.82
CA ALA A 104 7.16 -13.62 13.04
C ALA A 104 6.48 -12.26 13.21
N LEU A 105 5.14 -12.21 13.10
CA LEU A 105 4.34 -11.01 13.35
C LEU A 105 4.54 -10.51 14.78
N ALA A 106 4.46 -11.38 15.78
CA ALA A 106 4.60 -11.00 17.18
C ALA A 106 5.98 -10.41 17.50
N ALA A 107 7.03 -10.98 16.93
CA ALA A 107 8.41 -10.47 17.10
C ALA A 107 8.60 -9.08 16.49
N SER A 108 7.86 -8.72 15.46
CA SER A 108 7.96 -7.44 14.75
C SER A 108 6.91 -6.42 15.19
N ARG A 109 5.96 -6.81 16.05
CA ARG A 109 4.85 -5.96 16.48
C ARG A 109 5.35 -4.82 17.37
N LEU A 110 5.27 -3.59 16.86
CA LEU A 110 5.53 -2.39 17.65
C LEU A 110 4.30 -2.00 18.47
N ASN A 111 4.53 -1.39 19.63
CA ASN A 111 3.48 -0.85 20.51
C ASN A 111 2.44 -1.90 20.95
N ALA A 112 2.84 -3.15 21.11
CA ALA A 112 1.97 -4.17 21.67
C ALA A 112 1.69 -3.88 23.16
N THR A 113 0.44 -4.08 23.57
CA THR A 113 0.02 -3.94 24.98
C THR A 113 0.31 -5.20 25.80
N THR A 114 0.71 -6.28 25.15
CA THR A 114 1.07 -7.57 25.74
C THR A 114 2.44 -8.00 25.25
N SER A 115 3.05 -8.98 25.91
CA SER A 115 4.34 -9.50 25.50
C SER A 115 4.24 -10.17 24.11
N PRO A 116 5.32 -10.15 23.29
CA PRO A 116 5.31 -10.86 22.00
C PRO A 116 4.97 -12.35 22.12
N ALA A 117 5.31 -12.98 23.23
CA ALA A 117 5.01 -14.40 23.48
C ALA A 117 3.50 -14.67 23.63
N GLU A 118 2.74 -13.70 24.09
CA GLU A 118 1.29 -13.84 24.32
C GLU A 118 0.44 -13.51 23.09
N LEU A 119 0.99 -12.74 22.16
CA LEU A 119 0.26 -12.28 20.97
C LEU A 119 -0.33 -13.41 20.12
N PRO A 120 0.39 -14.51 19.81
CA PRO A 120 -0.18 -15.60 19.04
C PRO A 120 -1.42 -16.22 19.70
N ALA A 121 -1.40 -16.41 21.01
CA ALA A 121 -2.55 -16.92 21.75
C ALA A 121 -3.73 -15.94 21.74
N ARG A 122 -3.46 -14.63 21.79
CA ARG A 122 -4.49 -13.58 21.69
C ARG A 122 -5.14 -13.53 20.30
N TRP A 123 -4.37 -13.77 19.23
CA TRP A 123 -4.89 -13.71 17.87
C TRP A 123 -5.74 -14.94 17.50
N ARG A 124 -5.45 -16.09 18.12
CA ARG A 124 -6.18 -17.33 17.87
C ARG A 124 -7.68 -17.17 18.12
N GLY A 125 -8.50 -17.57 17.15
CA GLY A 125 -9.95 -17.43 17.18
C GLY A 125 -10.50 -16.02 17.03
N ARG A 126 -9.63 -14.99 16.81
CA ARG A 126 -10.07 -13.58 16.78
C ARG A 126 -9.56 -12.80 15.61
N ASN A 127 -8.32 -13.03 15.22
CA ASN A 127 -7.61 -12.20 14.26
C ASN A 127 -7.10 -13.07 13.12
N PRO A 128 -7.61 -12.91 11.90
CA PRO A 128 -7.10 -13.63 10.75
C PRO A 128 -5.63 -13.22 10.48
N ILE A 129 -4.81 -14.22 10.26
CA ILE A 129 -3.47 -14.07 9.71
C ILE A 129 -3.53 -14.46 8.25
N THR A 130 -3.12 -13.55 7.38
CA THR A 130 -3.21 -13.73 5.94
C THR A 130 -1.83 -13.63 5.30
N GLU A 131 -1.47 -14.64 4.53
CA GLU A 131 -0.33 -14.59 3.61
C GLU A 131 -0.76 -13.93 2.30
N LEU A 132 0.11 -13.06 1.79
CA LEU A 132 -0.01 -12.42 0.49
C LEU A 132 1.21 -12.83 -0.32
N ARG A 133 1.05 -13.84 -1.17
CA ARG A 133 2.12 -14.42 -1.96
C ARG A 133 2.09 -13.84 -3.36
N ALA A 134 3.17 -13.16 -3.73
CA ALA A 134 3.28 -12.56 -5.06
C ALA A 134 3.32 -13.61 -6.16
N GLU A 135 2.68 -13.31 -7.28
CA GLU A 135 2.53 -14.19 -8.45
C GLU A 135 2.82 -13.42 -9.73
N GLY A 136 3.44 -14.09 -10.70
CA GLY A 136 3.68 -13.52 -12.03
C GLY A 136 4.60 -12.30 -12.05
N ASP A 137 4.45 -11.50 -13.10
CA ASP A 137 5.27 -10.32 -13.34
C ASP A 137 4.77 -9.08 -12.60
N ALA A 138 5.68 -8.15 -12.31
CA ALA A 138 5.32 -6.87 -11.74
C ALA A 138 4.43 -6.07 -12.71
N VAL A 139 3.35 -5.49 -12.16
CA VAL A 139 2.51 -4.53 -12.89
C VAL A 139 3.28 -3.23 -13.10
N GLU A 140 4.04 -2.82 -12.09
CA GLU A 140 4.91 -1.65 -12.14
C GLU A 140 6.22 -1.95 -11.43
N ALA A 141 7.31 -1.50 -12.03
CA ALA A 141 8.67 -1.67 -11.51
C ALA A 141 9.54 -0.49 -11.95
N PRO A 142 10.77 -0.36 -11.43
CA PRO A 142 11.71 0.65 -11.88
C PRO A 142 11.85 0.64 -13.41
N GLY A 143 11.55 1.78 -14.04
CA GLY A 143 11.58 1.96 -15.50
C GLY A 143 10.27 1.68 -16.24
N SER A 144 9.20 1.26 -15.55
CA SER A 144 7.88 0.96 -16.16
C SER A 144 6.70 1.47 -15.33
N TYR A 145 6.83 2.65 -14.71
CA TYR A 145 5.73 3.26 -13.97
C TYR A 145 4.76 3.97 -14.91
N ASP A 146 3.46 3.90 -14.58
CA ASP A 146 2.47 4.77 -15.20
C ASP A 146 2.43 6.16 -14.52
N ASP A 147 1.78 7.13 -15.19
CA ASP A 147 1.66 8.50 -14.67
C ASP A 147 0.55 8.66 -13.61
N ARG A 148 -0.17 7.60 -13.27
CA ARG A 148 -1.26 7.67 -12.29
C ARG A 148 -0.71 7.75 -10.88
N SER A 149 -1.27 8.65 -10.08
CA SER A 149 -0.86 8.80 -8.69
C SER A 149 -1.24 7.61 -7.79
N GLY A 150 -2.21 6.78 -8.23
CA GLY A 150 -2.80 5.74 -7.40
C GLY A 150 -3.62 6.27 -6.20
N ALA A 151 -3.81 7.59 -6.12
CA ALA A 151 -4.57 8.21 -5.04
C ALA A 151 -6.07 8.06 -5.28
N ALA A 152 -6.77 7.50 -4.30
CA ALA A 152 -8.23 7.52 -4.26
C ALA A 152 -8.71 8.68 -3.37
N PRO A 153 -9.76 9.41 -3.77
CA PRO A 153 -10.36 10.40 -2.89
C PRO A 153 -10.82 9.73 -1.58
N PRO A 154 -10.64 10.39 -0.44
CA PRO A 154 -11.17 9.87 0.81
C PRO A 154 -12.69 9.81 0.74
N ALA A 155 -13.29 8.76 1.33
CA ALA A 155 -14.72 8.67 1.44
C ALA A 155 -15.27 9.88 2.22
N PRO A 156 -16.41 10.47 1.81
CA PRO A 156 -17.04 11.53 2.57
C PRO A 156 -17.38 11.03 3.99
N THR A 157 -16.94 11.78 4.99
CA THR A 157 -17.27 11.51 6.38
C THR A 157 -17.86 12.77 7.00
N PRO A 158 -18.60 12.69 8.14
CA PRO A 158 -19.06 13.88 8.85
C PRO A 158 -17.93 14.84 9.24
N ALA A 159 -16.71 14.34 9.34
CA ALA A 159 -15.52 15.14 9.61
C ALA A 159 -14.90 15.77 8.35
N THR A 160 -15.23 15.28 7.17
CA THR A 160 -14.88 15.93 5.90
C THR A 160 -15.81 17.10 5.69
N THR A 161 -15.43 18.27 6.17
CA THR A 161 -16.17 19.51 5.96
C THR A 161 -16.13 19.90 4.49
N SER A 162 -17.16 19.52 3.74
CA SER A 162 -17.34 19.96 2.36
C SER A 162 -17.88 21.39 2.23
N GLY A 163 -18.07 22.12 3.32
CA GLY A 163 -18.77 23.38 3.26
C GLY A 163 -18.05 24.59 3.77
N TRP A 164 -17.57 24.62 4.97
CA TRP A 164 -17.10 25.88 5.57
C TRP A 164 -15.59 25.84 5.87
N ARG A 165 -14.81 26.53 5.06
CA ARG A 165 -13.42 26.81 5.41
C ARG A 165 -13.40 28.03 6.32
N PRO A 166 -12.73 27.96 7.48
CA PRO A 166 -12.51 29.12 8.32
C PRO A 166 -11.96 30.30 7.50
N TRP A 167 -12.42 31.51 7.76
CA TRP A 167 -12.09 32.71 6.97
C TRP A 167 -10.57 32.95 6.84
N HIS A 168 -9.77 32.53 7.82
CA HIS A 168 -8.32 32.67 7.81
C HIS A 168 -7.62 31.69 6.84
N VAL A 169 -8.32 30.65 6.37
CA VAL A 169 -7.81 29.70 5.36
C VAL A 169 -8.19 30.12 3.94
N ARG A 170 -9.04 31.13 3.81
CA ARG A 170 -9.28 31.78 2.51
C ARG A 170 -8.06 32.61 2.15
N GLY A 171 -7.04 31.95 1.58
CA GLY A 171 -5.95 32.67 0.93
C GLY A 171 -6.56 33.64 -0.06
N ARG A 172 -6.26 34.94 0.11
CA ARG A 172 -6.58 35.96 -0.91
C ARG A 172 -6.01 35.47 -2.23
N ARG A 173 -6.86 35.04 -3.14
CA ARG A 173 -6.48 34.93 -4.55
C ARG A 173 -6.06 36.33 -4.99
N ARG A 174 -4.78 36.61 -4.93
CA ARG A 174 -4.25 37.78 -5.66
C ARG A 174 -4.51 37.50 -7.13
N ARG A 175 -5.53 38.17 -7.68
CA ARG A 175 -5.66 38.30 -9.12
C ARG A 175 -4.42 39.08 -9.56
N LEU A 176 -3.44 38.39 -10.08
CA LEU A 176 -2.42 39.01 -10.90
C LEU A 176 -3.12 39.49 -12.18
N SER A 177 -3.58 40.70 -12.18
CA SER A 177 -3.97 41.38 -13.42
C SER A 177 -2.68 41.67 -14.19
N TRP A 178 -2.38 40.87 -15.15
CA TRP A 178 -1.41 41.18 -16.19
C TRP A 178 -2.03 42.33 -17.03
N ARG A 179 -1.69 43.56 -16.69
CA ARG A 179 -1.87 44.67 -17.61
C ARG A 179 -0.78 44.54 -18.66
N ALA A 180 -1.17 44.12 -19.85
CA ALA A 180 -0.38 44.28 -21.06
C ALA A 180 -0.11 45.79 -21.21
N ARG A 181 1.13 46.21 -21.11
CA ARG A 181 1.56 47.51 -21.57
C ARG A 181 1.59 47.47 -23.10
N ALA A 182 0.58 48.04 -23.71
CA ALA A 182 0.67 48.42 -25.08
C ALA A 182 1.75 49.50 -25.21
N SER A 183 2.84 49.17 -25.85
CA SER A 183 3.80 50.19 -26.33
C SER A 183 3.18 50.88 -27.52
N GLY A 184 2.64 52.05 -27.29
CA GLY A 184 2.31 53.00 -28.34
C GLY A 184 3.59 53.51 -28.99
N GLY A 185 3.76 53.19 -30.26
CA GLY A 185 4.72 53.85 -31.10
C GLY A 185 4.21 55.25 -31.43
N ASP A 186 5.02 56.23 -31.13
CA ASP A 186 4.85 57.57 -31.73
C ASP A 186 5.96 57.85 -32.71
N ASN A 187 5.48 58.04 -33.89
CA ASN A 187 6.14 58.50 -35.07
C ASN A 187 6.35 60.03 -34.93
N LEU A 188 7.55 60.51 -35.05
CA LEU A 188 7.79 61.92 -35.31
C LEU A 188 8.89 62.10 -36.32
N THR A 189 8.43 62.48 -37.50
CA THR A 189 9.13 63.17 -38.54
C THR A 189 9.74 64.53 -38.08
N ARG A 190 10.98 64.69 -38.32
CA ARG A 190 11.62 65.81 -39.04
C ARG A 190 13.12 65.67 -39.01
#